data_44d1280a57cb39c17eeae5c08ca7cc63
#
_entry.id   44d1280a57cb39c17eeae5c08ca7cc63
#
_cell.length_a   1.000
_cell.length_b   1.000
_cell.length_c   1.000
_cell.angle_alpha   90.00
_cell.angle_beta   90.00
_cell.angle_gamma   90.00
#
_symmetry.space_group_name_H-M   'P 1'
#
loop_
_entity.id
_entity.type
_entity.pdbx_description
1 polymer ?
#
loop_
_entity_poly.entity_id
_entity_poly.type
_entity_poly.pdbx_seq_one_letter_code
_entity_poly.pdbx_strand_id
1 'polypeptide(L)'
;IDPRHATEIFIREGLVNDTVTFPLDFLAHNRTVREKIEDLLTRARDSSYLNLDEAAYRFYAARLLPGGEGEPAEGVSAVGDLVALVRERRGSEPRFLMMEPADLRDPATVEHDATAFPAALPLSTRVLPLNYAYRPGQADDGVTLEVGVGEAEALTPAALDWAVPGHLEAKVEHHLRVLPKELRRAFVPLAETARSLAGKVASRDRLMERRESLVQALAAVISETHGIALDAAVW
;
A
#
# COMPACT_ATOMS: atom_id res chain seq x y z
N ILE A 1 -9.35 22.50 -33.45
CA ILE A 1 -8.72 21.60 -32.46
C ILE A 1 -9.65 20.43 -32.29
N ASP A 2 -9.13 19.22 -32.32
CA ASP A 2 -9.91 18.01 -32.09
C ASP A 2 -10.49 18.06 -30.65
N PRO A 3 -11.81 18.03 -30.46
CA PRO A 3 -12.42 18.12 -29.14
C PRO A 3 -11.97 16.98 -28.20
N ARG A 4 -11.78 15.78 -28.73
CA ARG A 4 -11.31 14.63 -27.97
C ARG A 4 -9.91 14.87 -27.41
N HIS A 5 -8.99 15.32 -28.25
CA HIS A 5 -7.61 15.62 -27.83
C HIS A 5 -7.55 16.77 -26.83
N ALA A 6 -8.38 17.81 -27.00
CA ALA A 6 -8.48 18.90 -26.02
C ALA A 6 -8.97 18.39 -24.65
N THR A 7 -9.96 17.48 -24.63
CA THR A 7 -10.44 16.86 -23.40
C THR A 7 -9.37 15.96 -22.74
N GLU A 8 -8.61 15.19 -23.52
CA GLU A 8 -7.51 14.36 -22.99
C GLU A 8 -6.45 15.21 -22.30
N ILE A 9 -6.06 16.36 -22.89
CA ILE A 9 -5.12 17.29 -22.27
C ILE A 9 -5.72 17.87 -20.98
N PHE A 10 -6.97 18.31 -21.02
CA PHE A 10 -7.63 18.87 -19.85
C PHE A 10 -7.71 17.86 -18.69
N ILE A 11 -8.02 16.59 -18.99
CA ILE A 11 -8.03 15.52 -17.98
C ILE A 11 -6.64 15.35 -17.36
N ARG A 12 -5.59 15.22 -18.19
CA ARG A 12 -4.22 15.00 -17.69
C ARG A 12 -3.72 16.19 -16.88
N GLU A 13 -3.74 17.38 -17.48
CA GLU A 13 -3.16 18.55 -16.84
C GLU A 13 -4.06 19.15 -15.75
N GLY A 14 -5.37 19.13 -15.95
CA GLY A 14 -6.33 19.74 -15.03
C GLY A 14 -6.70 18.84 -13.85
N LEU A 15 -7.10 17.61 -14.13
CA LEU A 15 -7.73 16.73 -13.15
C LEU A 15 -6.76 15.72 -12.55
N VAL A 16 -5.89 15.10 -13.35
CA VAL A 16 -4.90 14.13 -12.85
C VAL A 16 -3.75 14.84 -12.15
N ASN A 17 -3.20 15.89 -12.75
CA ASN A 17 -2.15 16.72 -12.15
C ASN A 17 -2.66 17.73 -11.11
N ASP A 18 -3.98 17.69 -10.82
CA ASP A 18 -4.65 18.49 -9.78
C ASP A 18 -4.40 20.00 -9.87
N THR A 19 -4.39 20.55 -11.09
CA THR A 19 -4.14 21.98 -11.33
C THR A 19 -5.42 22.83 -11.34
N VAL A 20 -6.61 22.19 -11.37
CA VAL A 20 -7.89 22.89 -11.29
C VAL A 20 -8.14 23.34 -9.85
N THR A 21 -8.15 24.65 -9.62
CA THR A 21 -8.34 25.26 -8.30
C THR A 21 -9.80 25.69 -8.02
N PHE A 22 -10.71 25.49 -8.98
CA PHE A 22 -12.13 25.82 -8.79
C PHE A 22 -12.75 24.90 -7.72
N PRO A 23 -13.57 25.45 -6.78
CA PRO A 23 -14.10 24.68 -5.67
C PRO A 23 -15.26 23.76 -6.10
N LEU A 24 -14.92 22.56 -6.57
CA LEU A 24 -15.83 21.48 -6.87
C LEU A 24 -15.68 20.38 -5.82
N ASP A 25 -16.78 19.93 -5.24
CA ASP A 25 -16.79 18.96 -4.13
C ASP A 25 -16.07 17.65 -4.49
N PHE A 26 -16.23 17.18 -5.73
CA PHE A 26 -15.58 15.95 -6.19
C PHE A 26 -14.05 16.05 -6.23
N LEU A 27 -13.46 17.23 -6.49
CA LEU A 27 -12.00 17.39 -6.51
C LEU A 27 -11.41 17.13 -5.12
N ALA A 28 -11.99 17.74 -4.08
CA ALA A 28 -11.54 17.50 -2.70
C ALA A 28 -11.74 16.04 -2.27
N HIS A 29 -12.89 15.45 -2.63
CA HIS A 29 -13.17 14.04 -2.37
C HIS A 29 -12.13 13.13 -3.05
N ASN A 30 -11.89 13.31 -4.35
CA ASN A 30 -10.98 12.48 -5.13
C ASN A 30 -9.54 12.60 -4.66
N ARG A 31 -9.10 13.80 -4.24
CA ARG A 31 -7.79 14.01 -3.61
C ARG A 31 -7.67 13.15 -2.35
N THR A 32 -8.67 13.20 -1.47
CA THR A 32 -8.67 12.38 -0.25
C THR A 32 -8.66 10.87 -0.54
N VAL A 33 -9.37 10.42 -1.58
CA VAL A 33 -9.36 9.00 -1.99
C VAL A 33 -7.98 8.62 -2.52
N ARG A 34 -7.36 9.44 -3.38
CA ARG A 34 -6.01 9.21 -3.91
C ARG A 34 -4.96 9.13 -2.78
N GLU A 35 -4.94 10.10 -1.89
CA GLU A 35 -4.02 10.14 -0.74
C GLU A 35 -4.13 8.87 0.12
N LYS A 36 -5.35 8.42 0.39
CA LYS A 36 -5.56 7.17 1.13
C LYS A 36 -5.01 5.94 0.40
N ILE A 37 -5.27 5.82 -0.90
CA ILE A 37 -4.78 4.69 -1.69
C ILE A 37 -3.26 4.73 -1.81
N GLU A 38 -2.66 5.90 -2.04
CA GLU A 38 -1.21 6.07 -2.09
C GLU A 38 -0.54 5.67 -0.78
N ASP A 39 -1.09 6.10 0.37
CA ASP A 39 -0.62 5.70 1.69
C ASP A 39 -0.70 4.17 1.89
N LEU A 40 -1.80 3.54 1.47
CA LEU A 40 -1.98 2.09 1.53
C LEU A 40 -0.94 1.32 0.70
N LEU A 41 -0.76 1.71 -0.56
CA LEU A 41 0.18 1.08 -1.48
C LEU A 41 1.62 1.27 -1.00
N THR A 42 1.94 2.44 -0.44
CA THR A 42 3.24 2.73 0.16
C THR A 42 3.52 1.80 1.35
N ARG A 43 2.56 1.61 2.25
CA ARG A 43 2.69 0.70 3.41
C ARG A 43 2.89 -0.75 2.99
N ALA A 44 2.14 -1.19 1.98
CA ALA A 44 2.25 -2.53 1.41
C ALA A 44 3.51 -2.73 0.55
N ARG A 45 4.28 -1.67 0.25
CA ARG A 45 5.38 -1.67 -0.72
C ARG A 45 4.95 -2.18 -2.09
N ASP A 46 3.72 -1.84 -2.47
CA ASP A 46 3.15 -2.23 -3.75
C ASP A 46 3.49 -1.18 -4.81
N SER A 47 4.21 -1.60 -5.85
CA SER A 47 4.62 -0.72 -6.96
C SER A 47 3.47 -0.22 -7.82
N SER A 48 2.25 -0.72 -7.63
CA SER A 48 1.06 -0.25 -8.36
C SER A 48 0.71 1.23 -8.06
N TYR A 49 1.27 1.83 -7.00
CA TYR A 49 1.15 3.27 -6.76
C TYR A 49 1.67 4.12 -7.93
N LEU A 50 2.63 3.61 -8.71
CA LEU A 50 3.15 4.27 -9.92
C LEU A 50 2.10 4.40 -11.04
N ASN A 51 1.01 3.66 -10.95
CA ASN A 51 -0.06 3.64 -11.95
C ASN A 51 -1.31 4.43 -11.51
N LEU A 52 -1.28 5.13 -10.37
CA LEU A 52 -2.43 5.87 -9.85
C LEU A 52 -2.89 6.97 -10.81
N ASP A 53 -1.97 7.67 -11.44
CA ASP A 53 -2.30 8.72 -12.41
C ASP A 53 -3.02 8.15 -13.64
N GLU A 54 -2.58 6.99 -14.12
CA GLU A 54 -3.24 6.34 -15.25
C GLU A 54 -4.61 5.76 -14.86
N ALA A 55 -4.79 5.29 -13.63
CA ALA A 55 -6.08 4.88 -13.11
C ALA A 55 -7.05 6.07 -12.99
N ALA A 56 -6.57 7.20 -12.44
CA ALA A 56 -7.34 8.43 -12.37
C ALA A 56 -7.70 8.97 -13.77
N TYR A 57 -6.75 8.91 -14.71
CA TYR A 57 -7.01 9.28 -16.10
C TYR A 57 -8.12 8.41 -16.71
N ARG A 58 -8.06 7.09 -16.57
CA ARG A 58 -9.10 6.17 -17.09
C ARG A 58 -10.47 6.47 -16.48
N PHE A 59 -10.52 6.76 -15.18
CA PHE A 59 -11.77 7.12 -14.51
C PHE A 59 -12.42 8.37 -15.12
N TYR A 60 -11.64 9.44 -15.31
CA TYR A 60 -12.14 10.68 -15.92
C TYR A 60 -12.41 10.53 -17.41
N ALA A 61 -11.54 9.82 -18.13
CA ALA A 61 -11.67 9.61 -19.56
C ALA A 61 -12.98 8.87 -19.93
N ALA A 62 -13.34 7.87 -19.14
CA ALA A 62 -14.59 7.13 -19.32
C ALA A 62 -15.86 7.99 -19.12
N ARG A 63 -15.73 9.17 -18.51
CA ARG A 63 -16.87 10.05 -18.18
C ARG A 63 -16.88 11.38 -18.93
N LEU A 64 -15.73 11.82 -19.42
CA LEU A 64 -15.55 13.16 -19.98
C LEU A 64 -15.18 13.19 -21.47
N LEU A 65 -14.65 12.08 -22.02
CA LEU A 65 -14.34 12.02 -23.44
C LEU A 65 -15.62 11.97 -24.27
N PRO A 66 -15.66 12.69 -25.41
CA PRO A 66 -16.82 12.65 -26.28
C PRO A 66 -16.95 11.31 -27.02
N GLY A 67 -18.18 10.83 -27.20
CA GLY A 67 -18.50 9.75 -28.13
C GLY A 67 -19.02 8.44 -27.54
N GLY A 68 -19.25 8.34 -26.22
CA GLY A 68 -19.92 7.23 -25.52
C GLY A 68 -21.37 7.50 -25.15
N GLU A 69 -22.10 6.43 -24.81
CA GLU A 69 -23.46 6.56 -24.25
C GLU A 69 -23.41 7.28 -22.89
N GLY A 70 -24.02 8.47 -22.80
CA GLY A 70 -24.00 9.29 -21.59
C GLY A 70 -22.80 10.23 -21.43
N GLU A 71 -21.91 10.32 -22.42
CA GLU A 71 -20.78 11.25 -22.47
C GLU A 71 -21.20 12.63 -23.03
N PRO A 72 -20.47 13.73 -22.69
CA PRO A 72 -20.76 15.02 -23.25
C PRO A 72 -20.49 15.06 -24.75
N ALA A 73 -21.42 15.57 -25.53
CA ALA A 73 -21.33 15.60 -27.01
C ALA A 73 -20.12 16.40 -27.53
N GLU A 74 -19.72 17.44 -26.82
CA GLU A 74 -18.62 18.35 -27.21
C GLU A 74 -17.30 18.13 -26.46
N GLY A 75 -17.29 17.22 -25.46
CA GLY A 75 -16.16 17.03 -24.57
C GLY A 75 -16.03 18.16 -23.51
N VAL A 76 -15.04 18.02 -22.63
CA VAL A 76 -14.74 18.99 -21.57
C VAL A 76 -13.30 19.43 -21.72
N SER A 77 -13.11 20.68 -22.16
CA SER A 77 -11.78 21.23 -22.46
C SER A 77 -11.37 22.41 -21.59
N ALA A 78 -12.29 22.89 -20.76
CA ALA A 78 -12.08 24.00 -19.85
C ALA A 78 -12.84 23.82 -18.54
N VAL A 79 -12.43 24.58 -17.50
CA VAL A 79 -13.10 24.56 -16.19
C VAL A 79 -14.59 24.97 -16.31
N GLY A 80 -14.93 25.89 -17.22
CA GLY A 80 -16.31 26.31 -17.50
C GLY A 80 -17.19 25.16 -17.97
N ASP A 81 -16.68 24.33 -18.88
CA ASP A 81 -17.38 23.16 -19.43
C ASP A 81 -17.62 22.13 -18.30
N LEU A 82 -16.58 21.90 -17.49
CA LEU A 82 -16.66 20.99 -16.33
C LEU A 82 -17.73 21.44 -15.32
N VAL A 83 -17.75 22.74 -14.99
CA VAL A 83 -18.76 23.32 -14.07
C VAL A 83 -20.17 23.19 -14.65
N ALA A 84 -20.34 23.42 -15.94
CA ALA A 84 -21.63 23.27 -16.61
C ALA A 84 -22.13 21.82 -16.54
N LEU A 85 -21.25 20.87 -16.90
CA LEU A 85 -21.56 19.43 -16.85
C LEU A 85 -21.92 18.95 -15.43
N VAL A 86 -21.14 19.34 -14.41
CA VAL A 86 -21.39 18.98 -13.02
C VAL A 86 -22.75 19.54 -12.54
N ARG A 87 -23.11 20.76 -12.95
CA ARG A 87 -24.41 21.36 -12.62
C ARG A 87 -25.57 20.61 -13.28
N GLU A 88 -25.41 20.26 -14.55
CA GLU A 88 -26.41 19.51 -15.32
C GLU A 88 -26.70 18.16 -14.65
N ARG A 89 -25.65 17.44 -14.27
CA ARG A 89 -25.77 16.10 -13.70
C ARG A 89 -26.07 16.05 -12.21
N ARG A 90 -26.01 17.20 -11.51
CA ARG A 90 -26.19 17.25 -10.05
C ARG A 90 -27.51 16.64 -9.56
N GLY A 91 -28.59 16.75 -10.35
CA GLY A 91 -29.90 16.25 -9.98
C GLY A 91 -30.09 14.75 -10.21
N SER A 92 -29.45 14.20 -11.25
CA SER A 92 -29.56 12.78 -11.64
C SER A 92 -28.43 11.91 -11.11
N GLU A 93 -27.20 12.43 -11.13
CA GLU A 93 -25.99 11.70 -10.80
C GLU A 93 -25.04 12.55 -9.92
N PRO A 94 -25.39 12.82 -8.65
CA PRO A 94 -24.65 13.76 -7.80
C PRO A 94 -23.19 13.29 -7.52
N ARG A 95 -22.89 12.00 -7.71
CA ARG A 95 -21.56 11.42 -7.52
C ARG A 95 -20.83 11.09 -8.83
N PHE A 96 -21.28 11.60 -9.94
CA PHE A 96 -20.79 11.30 -11.30
C PHE A 96 -19.27 11.32 -11.46
N LEU A 97 -18.59 12.29 -10.82
CA LEU A 97 -17.12 12.41 -10.85
C LEU A 97 -16.42 12.08 -9.51
N MET A 98 -17.14 11.50 -8.56
CA MET A 98 -16.54 11.06 -7.30
C MET A 98 -15.96 9.65 -7.43
N MET A 99 -14.66 9.54 -7.21
CA MET A 99 -13.93 8.26 -7.25
C MET A 99 -14.26 7.41 -6.02
N GLU A 100 -14.30 6.11 -6.23
CA GLU A 100 -14.25 5.10 -5.18
C GLU A 100 -12.84 4.47 -5.14
N PRO A 101 -12.41 3.87 -4.03
CA PRO A 101 -11.11 3.18 -3.97
C PRO A 101 -10.89 2.15 -5.09
N ALA A 102 -11.94 1.48 -5.54
CA ALA A 102 -11.90 0.50 -6.63
C ALA A 102 -11.60 1.11 -8.00
N ASP A 103 -11.84 2.41 -8.21
CA ASP A 103 -11.50 3.09 -9.46
C ASP A 103 -9.99 3.29 -9.63
N LEU A 104 -9.26 3.33 -8.52
CA LEU A 104 -7.82 3.60 -8.49
C LEU A 104 -6.95 2.34 -8.35
N ARG A 105 -7.54 1.21 -7.98
CA ARG A 105 -6.81 -0.05 -7.77
C ARG A 105 -7.60 -1.23 -8.29
N ASP A 106 -6.89 -2.29 -8.66
CA ASP A 106 -7.53 -3.59 -8.90
C ASP A 106 -8.06 -4.13 -7.56
N PRO A 107 -9.37 -4.39 -7.42
CA PRO A 107 -9.95 -4.96 -6.21
C PRO A 107 -9.31 -6.28 -5.76
N ALA A 108 -8.71 -7.03 -6.72
CA ALA A 108 -8.05 -8.29 -6.42
C ALA A 108 -6.66 -8.12 -5.76
N THR A 109 -6.08 -6.93 -5.79
CA THR A 109 -4.68 -6.75 -5.39
C THR A 109 -4.45 -6.35 -3.95
N VAL A 110 -5.41 -5.78 -3.22
CA VAL A 110 -5.19 -5.48 -1.79
C VAL A 110 -6.51 -5.46 -1.02
N GLU A 111 -6.82 -6.51 -0.31
CA GLU A 111 -7.56 -6.34 0.94
C GLU A 111 -6.64 -5.60 1.91
N HIS A 112 -6.91 -4.32 2.13
CA HIS A 112 -6.16 -3.55 3.11
C HIS A 112 -6.50 -4.05 4.51
N ASP A 113 -5.64 -4.89 5.03
CA ASP A 113 -5.68 -5.27 6.42
C ASP A 113 -4.89 -4.24 7.24
N ALA A 114 -5.61 -3.33 7.93
CA ALA A 114 -5.01 -2.36 8.84
C ALA A 114 -4.21 -3.04 9.97
N THR A 115 -4.45 -4.31 10.22
CA THR A 115 -3.69 -5.12 11.18
C THR A 115 -2.36 -5.59 10.60
N ALA A 116 -2.31 -5.79 9.29
CA ALA A 116 -1.08 -6.14 8.58
C ALA A 116 -0.11 -4.96 8.46
N PHE A 117 -0.63 -3.74 8.24
CA PHE A 117 0.16 -2.51 8.08
C PHE A 117 -0.30 -1.43 9.07
N PRO A 118 -0.04 -1.57 10.36
CA PRO A 118 -0.52 -0.65 11.39
C PRO A 118 0.10 0.73 11.24
N ALA A 119 -0.66 1.78 11.58
CA ALA A 119 -0.16 3.15 11.59
C ALA A 119 0.78 3.43 12.78
N ALA A 120 0.78 2.56 13.77
CA ALA A 120 1.58 2.76 14.99
C ALA A 120 1.89 1.44 15.69
N LEU A 121 3.01 1.42 16.40
CA LEU A 121 3.46 0.32 17.26
C LEU A 121 2.99 0.57 18.69
N PRO A 122 2.12 -0.27 19.29
CA PRO A 122 1.80 -0.17 20.71
C PRO A 122 2.95 -0.69 21.56
N LEU A 123 3.42 0.11 22.47
CA LEU A 123 4.28 -0.26 23.59
C LEU A 123 3.45 -0.22 24.90
N SER A 124 3.94 -0.81 25.96
CA SER A 124 3.21 -1.02 27.21
C SER A 124 2.42 0.20 27.72
N THR A 125 2.93 1.41 27.57
CA THR A 125 2.31 2.66 28.05
C THR A 125 2.09 3.71 26.99
N ARG A 126 2.57 3.50 25.76
CA ARG A 126 2.54 4.47 24.66
C ARG A 126 2.30 3.81 23.32
N VAL A 127 1.97 4.63 22.35
CA VAL A 127 1.80 4.23 20.96
C VAL A 127 2.76 5.09 20.14
N LEU A 128 3.68 4.44 19.41
CA LEU A 128 4.68 5.10 18.58
C LEU A 128 4.24 5.07 17.11
N PRO A 129 4.20 6.20 16.40
CA PRO A 129 3.81 6.23 15.00
C PRO A 129 4.84 5.50 14.13
N LEU A 130 4.35 4.77 13.14
CA LEU A 130 5.15 4.12 12.11
C LEU A 130 5.03 4.93 10.82
N ASN A 131 6.15 5.47 10.36
CA ASN A 131 6.26 6.22 9.11
C ASN A 131 6.74 5.30 8.01
N TYR A 132 5.92 5.13 6.98
CA TYR A 132 6.21 4.26 5.85
C TYR A 132 6.73 5.07 4.67
N ALA A 133 7.79 4.60 4.02
CA ALA A 133 8.29 5.14 2.77
C ALA A 133 8.64 4.01 1.80
N TYR A 134 8.27 4.18 0.54
CA TYR A 134 8.67 3.28 -0.53
C TYR A 134 9.54 4.04 -1.53
N ARG A 135 10.86 4.05 -1.26
CA ARG A 135 11.89 4.76 -2.03
C ARG A 135 13.10 3.86 -2.23
N PRO A 136 12.97 2.81 -3.06
CA PRO A 136 14.03 1.82 -3.24
C PRO A 136 15.40 2.45 -3.51
N GLY A 137 16.40 2.09 -2.68
CA GLY A 137 17.76 2.62 -2.76
C GLY A 137 18.01 3.93 -2.03
N GLN A 138 17.01 4.53 -1.37
CA GLN A 138 17.16 5.69 -0.51
C GLN A 138 17.37 5.26 0.95
N ALA A 139 17.98 6.13 1.76
CA ALA A 139 18.26 5.84 3.16
C ALA A 139 17.00 5.77 4.04
N ASP A 140 15.92 6.41 3.62
CA ASP A 140 14.62 6.44 4.29
C ASP A 140 13.61 5.44 3.71
N ASP A 141 14.06 4.54 2.81
CA ASP A 141 13.20 3.47 2.29
C ASP A 141 12.87 2.46 3.39
N GLY A 142 11.59 2.20 3.60
CA GLY A 142 11.11 1.22 4.58
C GLY A 142 10.17 1.78 5.62
N VAL A 143 10.33 1.34 6.87
CA VAL A 143 9.52 1.77 8.01
C VAL A 143 10.40 2.44 9.04
N THR A 144 10.10 3.69 9.34
CA THR A 144 10.82 4.48 10.33
C THR A 144 9.98 4.64 11.59
N LEU A 145 10.61 4.43 12.73
CA LEU A 145 10.05 4.63 14.05
C LEU A 145 10.82 5.77 14.74
N GLU A 146 10.13 6.86 15.08
CA GLU A 146 10.72 7.92 15.87
C GLU A 146 10.56 7.63 17.35
N VAL A 147 11.68 7.59 18.08
CA VAL A 147 11.73 7.13 19.47
C VAL A 147 12.42 8.17 20.35
N GLY A 148 11.78 8.59 21.43
CA GLY A 148 12.43 9.36 22.47
C GLY A 148 13.45 8.51 23.26
N VAL A 149 14.46 9.15 23.85
CA VAL A 149 15.52 8.46 24.62
C VAL A 149 14.94 7.56 25.73
N GLY A 150 13.91 8.03 26.44
CA GLY A 150 13.26 7.22 27.49
C GLY A 150 12.38 6.08 26.98
N GLU A 151 12.08 6.04 25.69
CA GLU A 151 11.29 5.00 25.04
C GLU A 151 12.17 3.92 24.41
N ALA A 152 13.40 4.30 24.06
CA ALA A 152 14.36 3.37 23.45
C ALA A 152 14.68 2.18 24.35
N GLU A 153 14.66 2.36 25.67
CA GLU A 153 14.89 1.29 26.64
C GLU A 153 13.76 0.25 26.67
N ALA A 154 12.54 0.64 26.28
CA ALA A 154 11.38 -0.26 26.20
C ALA A 154 11.29 -1.01 24.87
N LEU A 155 12.06 -0.62 23.85
CA LEU A 155 12.10 -1.27 22.57
C LEU A 155 12.96 -2.53 22.64
N THR A 156 12.33 -3.67 22.38
CA THR A 156 13.04 -4.93 22.22
C THR A 156 13.19 -5.30 20.75
N PRO A 157 14.23 -6.08 20.36
CA PRO A 157 14.32 -6.61 19.00
C PRO A 157 13.01 -7.31 18.56
N ALA A 158 12.42 -8.09 19.46
CA ALA A 158 11.14 -8.76 19.17
C ALA A 158 10.01 -7.75 18.86
N ALA A 159 9.89 -6.65 19.60
CA ALA A 159 8.86 -5.64 19.31
C ALA A 159 9.03 -5.04 17.91
N LEU A 160 10.25 -4.82 17.45
CA LEU A 160 10.56 -4.31 16.12
C LEU A 160 10.34 -5.37 15.02
N ASP A 161 10.70 -6.62 15.29
CA ASP A 161 10.48 -7.73 14.36
C ASP A 161 9.01 -7.88 13.99
N TRP A 162 8.13 -7.73 14.97
CA TRP A 162 6.68 -7.92 14.83
C TRP A 162 5.89 -6.64 14.58
N ALA A 163 6.57 -5.50 14.44
CA ALA A 163 5.92 -4.18 14.28
C ALA A 163 4.99 -4.11 13.06
N VAL A 164 5.36 -4.76 11.95
CA VAL A 164 4.60 -4.75 10.69
C VAL A 164 4.34 -6.18 10.21
N PRO A 165 3.22 -6.79 10.63
CA PRO A 165 2.87 -8.16 10.25
C PRO A 165 2.81 -8.41 8.75
N GLY A 166 2.36 -7.42 7.96
CA GLY A 166 2.29 -7.51 6.50
C GLY A 166 3.64 -7.70 5.80
N HIS A 167 4.75 -7.35 6.45
CA HIS A 167 6.09 -7.59 5.92
C HIS A 167 6.69 -8.94 6.35
N LEU A 168 5.96 -9.76 7.11
CA LEU A 168 6.50 -11.00 7.68
C LEU A 168 6.96 -11.99 6.61
N GLU A 169 6.18 -12.19 5.54
CA GLU A 169 6.56 -13.09 4.43
C GLU A 169 7.88 -12.65 3.79
N ALA A 170 8.02 -11.35 3.50
CA ALA A 170 9.24 -10.79 2.92
C ALA A 170 10.45 -10.90 3.85
N LYS A 171 10.25 -10.70 5.17
CA LYS A 171 11.30 -10.88 6.18
C LYS A 171 11.74 -12.35 6.25
N VAL A 172 10.81 -13.29 6.27
CA VAL A 172 11.11 -14.73 6.28
C VAL A 172 11.84 -15.11 4.99
N GLU A 173 11.38 -14.67 3.83
CA GLU A 173 12.09 -14.93 2.56
C GLU A 173 13.53 -14.38 2.57
N HIS A 174 13.71 -13.18 3.11
CA HIS A 174 15.05 -12.59 3.27
C HIS A 174 15.93 -13.47 4.14
N HIS A 175 15.44 -13.91 5.30
CA HIS A 175 16.21 -14.80 6.19
C HIS A 175 16.54 -16.14 5.53
N LEU A 176 15.63 -16.74 4.78
CA LEU A 176 15.92 -17.96 4.02
C LEU A 176 16.99 -17.73 2.93
N ARG A 177 16.95 -16.55 2.28
CA ARG A 177 17.87 -16.20 1.19
C ARG A 177 19.31 -16.02 1.66
N VAL A 178 19.53 -15.51 2.88
CA VAL A 178 20.87 -15.28 3.45
C VAL A 178 21.45 -16.52 4.10
N LEU A 179 20.69 -17.60 4.26
CA LEU A 179 21.24 -18.88 4.76
C LEU A 179 22.38 -19.41 3.86
N PRO A 180 23.35 -20.11 4.43
CA PRO A 180 24.34 -20.86 3.66
C PRO A 180 23.70 -21.73 2.59
N LYS A 181 24.37 -21.87 1.43
CA LYS A 181 23.83 -22.54 0.25
C LYS A 181 23.35 -23.96 0.53
N GLU A 182 24.05 -24.67 1.37
CA GLU A 182 23.75 -26.05 1.78
C GLU A 182 22.39 -26.15 2.49
N LEU A 183 22.11 -25.23 3.40
CA LEU A 183 20.86 -25.16 4.14
C LEU A 183 19.73 -24.62 3.26
N ARG A 184 20.01 -23.57 2.49
CA ARG A 184 19.01 -22.91 1.63
C ARG A 184 18.37 -23.84 0.59
N ARG A 185 19.10 -24.87 0.13
CA ARG A 185 18.58 -25.86 -0.84
C ARG A 185 17.34 -26.61 -0.33
N ALA A 186 17.21 -26.77 0.98
CA ALA A 186 16.06 -27.44 1.58
C ALA A 186 14.74 -26.62 1.49
N PHE A 187 14.83 -25.33 1.16
CA PHE A 187 13.72 -24.39 1.17
C PHE A 187 13.29 -23.93 -0.25
N VAL A 188 13.68 -24.66 -1.28
CA VAL A 188 13.30 -24.33 -2.68
C VAL A 188 11.95 -24.99 -3.02
N PRO A 189 10.96 -24.24 -3.59
CA PRO A 189 10.98 -22.83 -4.00
C PRO A 189 10.90 -21.87 -2.79
N LEU A 190 11.81 -20.86 -2.77
CA LEU A 190 11.95 -19.98 -1.60
C LEU A 190 10.66 -19.19 -1.27
N ALA A 191 9.99 -18.63 -2.25
CA ALA A 191 8.81 -17.80 -2.03
C ALA A 191 7.63 -18.60 -1.43
N GLU A 192 7.36 -19.79 -1.94
CA GLU A 192 6.29 -20.66 -1.41
C GLU A 192 6.61 -21.14 0.00
N THR A 193 7.86 -21.51 0.23
CA THR A 193 8.34 -21.95 1.55
C THR A 193 8.28 -20.78 2.54
N ALA A 194 8.68 -19.58 2.14
CA ALA A 194 8.60 -18.39 2.97
C ALA A 194 7.16 -18.07 3.39
N ARG A 195 6.22 -18.15 2.46
CA ARG A 195 4.79 -17.94 2.74
C ARG A 195 4.26 -18.95 3.75
N SER A 196 4.56 -20.23 3.56
CA SER A 196 4.16 -21.30 4.48
C SER A 196 4.76 -21.11 5.88
N LEU A 197 6.06 -20.81 5.96
CA LEU A 197 6.74 -20.59 7.23
C LEU A 197 6.24 -19.31 7.92
N ALA A 198 6.01 -18.22 7.19
CA ALA A 198 5.47 -16.98 7.74
C ALA A 198 4.13 -17.19 8.45
N GLY A 199 3.22 -17.97 7.85
CA GLY A 199 1.95 -18.32 8.48
C GLY A 199 2.11 -19.10 9.80
N LYS A 200 3.07 -20.04 9.84
CA LYS A 200 3.37 -20.83 11.06
C LYS A 200 4.05 -19.97 12.13
N VAL A 201 5.00 -19.13 11.73
CA VAL A 201 5.70 -18.20 12.61
C VAL A 201 4.73 -17.18 13.21
N ALA A 202 3.80 -16.61 12.41
CA ALA A 202 2.75 -15.72 12.91
C ALA A 202 1.81 -16.41 13.91
N SER A 203 1.53 -17.70 13.72
CA SER A 203 0.72 -18.48 14.66
C SER A 203 1.46 -18.74 15.97
N ARG A 204 2.77 -19.00 15.89
CA ARG A 204 3.63 -19.19 17.05
C ARG A 204 3.78 -17.89 17.85
N ASP A 205 4.00 -16.74 17.20
CA ASP A 205 4.10 -15.43 17.85
C ASP A 205 2.85 -15.10 18.69
N ARG A 206 1.66 -15.40 18.16
CA ARG A 206 0.40 -15.22 18.91
C ARG A 206 0.35 -16.05 20.18
N LEU A 207 0.90 -17.26 20.17
CA LEU A 207 0.95 -18.13 21.35
C LEU A 207 2.01 -17.69 22.37
N MET A 208 3.13 -17.14 21.89
CA MET A 208 4.27 -16.70 22.71
C MET A 208 4.17 -15.23 23.17
N GLU A 209 3.07 -14.53 22.85
CA GLU A 209 2.84 -13.14 23.25
C GLU A 209 3.99 -12.20 22.87
N ARG A 210 4.58 -12.37 21.69
CA ARG A 210 5.70 -11.57 21.16
C ARG A 210 6.96 -11.57 22.04
N ARG A 211 7.26 -12.68 22.69
CA ARG A 211 8.46 -12.81 23.54
C ARG A 211 9.69 -13.28 22.78
N GLU A 212 9.49 -13.98 21.66
CA GLU A 212 10.58 -14.46 20.81
C GLU A 212 10.89 -13.43 19.71
N SER A 213 12.17 -13.31 19.33
CA SER A 213 12.54 -12.62 18.11
C SER A 213 12.12 -13.43 16.88
N LEU A 214 12.01 -12.77 15.71
CA LEU A 214 11.65 -13.44 14.46
C LEU A 214 12.59 -14.61 14.14
N VAL A 215 13.90 -14.43 14.31
CA VAL A 215 14.87 -15.48 14.01
C VAL A 215 14.74 -16.68 14.96
N GLN A 216 14.43 -16.46 16.23
CA GLN A 216 14.17 -17.55 17.20
C GLN A 216 12.92 -18.33 16.83
N ALA A 217 11.82 -17.62 16.54
CA ALA A 217 10.57 -18.23 16.11
C ALA A 217 10.74 -18.99 14.79
N LEU A 218 11.48 -18.43 13.83
CA LEU A 218 11.76 -19.05 12.55
C LEU A 218 12.61 -20.31 12.70
N ALA A 219 13.68 -20.27 13.51
CA ALA A 219 14.50 -21.44 13.78
C ALA A 219 13.69 -22.60 14.40
N ALA A 220 12.83 -22.28 15.37
CA ALA A 220 11.96 -23.28 16.01
C ALA A 220 10.97 -23.89 14.99
N VAL A 221 10.29 -23.07 14.19
CA VAL A 221 9.34 -23.54 13.18
C VAL A 221 10.04 -24.38 12.09
N ILE A 222 11.23 -24.00 11.66
CA ILE A 222 12.01 -24.79 10.70
C ILE A 222 12.39 -26.15 11.30
N SER A 223 12.84 -26.18 12.56
CA SER A 223 13.16 -27.43 13.24
C SER A 223 11.95 -28.37 13.33
N GLU A 224 10.78 -27.82 13.69
CA GLU A 224 9.53 -28.58 13.82
C GLU A 224 9.00 -29.11 12.48
N THR A 225 9.17 -28.33 11.39
CA THR A 225 8.53 -28.64 10.10
C THR A 225 9.43 -29.33 9.09
N HIS A 226 10.73 -29.06 9.15
CA HIS A 226 11.74 -29.60 8.19
C HIS A 226 12.75 -30.51 8.85
N GLY A 227 12.73 -30.64 10.20
CA GLY A 227 13.71 -31.46 10.94
C GLY A 227 15.14 -30.90 10.88
N ILE A 228 15.30 -29.61 10.49
CA ILE A 228 16.59 -28.96 10.38
C ILE A 228 16.80 -28.10 11.62
N ALA A 229 17.73 -28.48 12.47
CA ALA A 229 18.10 -27.67 13.63
C ALA A 229 18.93 -26.48 13.18
N LEU A 230 18.42 -25.27 13.35
CA LEU A 230 19.11 -24.01 13.10
C LEU A 230 19.30 -23.28 14.43
N ASP A 231 20.52 -22.78 14.63
CA ASP A 231 20.76 -21.78 15.66
C ASP A 231 20.36 -20.41 15.13
N ALA A 232 19.69 -19.60 15.94
CA ALA A 232 19.34 -18.22 15.57
C ALA A 232 20.59 -17.35 15.22
N ALA A 233 21.75 -17.76 15.67
CA ALA A 233 23.03 -17.11 15.35
C ALA A 233 23.51 -17.36 13.90
N VAL A 234 22.81 -18.18 13.11
CA VAL A 234 23.13 -18.41 11.69
C VAL A 234 22.76 -17.22 10.80
N TRP A 235 21.92 -16.33 11.28
CA TRP A 235 21.48 -15.10 10.63
C TRP A 235 22.22 -13.87 11.23
#